data_9e026d5534f5bbbed616f2f250cdc3ad
#
_entry.id   9e026d5534f5bbbed616f2f250cdc3ad
#
_cell.length_a   1.000
_cell.length_b   1.000
_cell.length_c   1.000
_cell.angle_alpha   90.00
_cell.angle_beta   90.00
_cell.angle_gamma   90.00
#
_symmetry.space_group_name_H-M   'P 1'
#
loop_
_entity.id
_entity.type
_entity.pdbx_description
1 polymer ?
#
loop_
_entity_poly.entity_id
_entity_poly.type
_entity_poly.pdbx_seq_one_letter_code
_entity_poly.pdbx_strand_id
1 'polypeptide(L)'
;MAKRWNVPVGNKDLEVASWEDICATDQPLIDLTGRPCVGGIDYARTNDFVSCFLRFRVDKMHYLIQHTFICAQSRDLPGIKAPLREWEAKGDVEFVYDVEVPAALVAEWFAKKAKRYQVLTIAIDSFRFSLLSHALRSVGFDSQNRKNIWLVRPSDLQKAFPVINSAFITHTLAIGDCPVFRWAANNTKKERVGQNWQYAKIEPNYRKNDPFMAFAATFAVDHLLPEGEDAESLEEFPDLMVW
;
A
#
# COMPACT_ATOMS: atom_id res chain seq x y z
N MET A 1 28.55 -5.02 11.33
CA MET A 1 27.83 -6.33 11.24
C MET A 1 26.35 -6.04 11.20
N ALA A 2 25.73 -6.06 10.01
CA ALA A 2 24.29 -5.92 9.88
C ALA A 2 23.62 -7.16 10.48
N LYS A 3 22.88 -6.99 11.56
CA LYS A 3 22.05 -8.06 12.12
C LYS A 3 21.03 -8.44 11.07
N ARG A 4 21.14 -9.65 10.51
CA ARG A 4 20.15 -10.24 9.62
C ARG A 4 18.83 -10.39 10.38
N TRP A 5 17.93 -9.46 10.19
CA TRP A 5 16.59 -9.53 10.73
C TRP A 5 15.80 -10.57 9.93
N ASN A 6 15.61 -11.74 10.53
CA ASN A 6 14.69 -12.79 10.09
C ASN A 6 14.63 -13.03 8.57
N VAL A 7 15.71 -13.55 7.98
CA VAL A 7 15.61 -14.24 6.69
C VAL A 7 14.91 -15.58 7.00
N PRO A 8 13.67 -15.83 6.56
CA PRO A 8 13.05 -17.12 6.73
C PRO A 8 13.86 -18.13 5.93
N VAL A 9 14.31 -19.20 6.58
CA VAL A 9 14.70 -20.43 5.87
C VAL A 9 13.38 -21.08 5.44
N GLY A 10 12.72 -20.49 4.44
CA GLY A 10 11.43 -20.91 3.90
C GLY A 10 11.59 -21.40 2.47
N ASN A 11 10.60 -22.11 2.00
CA ASN A 11 10.54 -22.58 0.62
C ASN A 11 10.54 -21.35 -0.30
N LYS A 12 11.62 -21.11 -1.04
CA LYS A 12 11.83 -19.94 -1.92
C LYS A 12 10.70 -19.74 -2.93
N ASP A 13 10.00 -20.81 -3.28
CA ASP A 13 8.86 -20.78 -4.20
C ASP A 13 7.64 -20.04 -3.62
N LEU A 14 7.61 -19.84 -2.31
CA LEU A 14 6.51 -19.18 -1.60
C LEU A 14 6.80 -17.71 -1.24
N GLU A 15 8.02 -17.25 -1.35
CA GLU A 15 8.39 -15.85 -1.11
C GLU A 15 7.78 -14.95 -2.20
N VAL A 16 7.37 -13.73 -1.85
CA VAL A 16 6.85 -12.77 -2.84
C VAL A 16 7.94 -12.30 -3.80
N ALA A 17 9.14 -12.09 -3.28
CA ALA A 17 10.36 -11.75 -4.01
C ALA A 17 11.57 -12.16 -3.18
N SER A 18 12.77 -12.23 -3.81
CA SER A 18 14.00 -12.44 -3.08
C SER A 18 14.29 -11.24 -2.15
N TRP A 19 15.07 -11.46 -1.09
CA TRP A 19 15.48 -10.35 -0.22
C TRP A 19 16.26 -9.28 -0.98
N GLU A 20 17.03 -9.65 -1.99
CA GLU A 20 17.75 -8.74 -2.87
C GLU A 20 16.80 -7.86 -3.67
N ASP A 21 15.75 -8.43 -4.28
CA ASP A 21 14.74 -7.69 -5.03
C ASP A 21 13.91 -6.77 -4.10
N ILE A 22 13.62 -7.23 -2.87
CA ILE A 22 12.94 -6.40 -1.87
C ILE A 22 13.84 -5.20 -1.48
N CYS A 23 15.14 -5.41 -1.28
CA CYS A 23 16.07 -4.32 -0.99
C CYS A 23 16.26 -3.37 -2.17
N ALA A 24 16.14 -3.84 -3.41
CA ALA A 24 16.24 -3.01 -4.61
C ALA A 24 15.11 -1.97 -4.73
N THR A 25 14.07 -2.04 -3.90
CA THR A 25 13.03 -1.00 -3.81
C THR A 25 13.51 0.29 -3.14
N ASP A 26 14.68 0.28 -2.50
CA ASP A 26 15.34 1.46 -1.93
C ASP A 26 15.97 2.32 -3.04
N GLN A 27 15.09 2.89 -3.85
CA GLN A 27 15.46 3.82 -4.92
C GLN A 27 14.88 5.19 -4.61
N PRO A 28 15.58 6.29 -4.92
CA PRO A 28 15.14 7.64 -4.61
C PRO A 28 13.83 7.97 -5.34
N LEU A 29 12.98 8.73 -4.65
CA LEU A 29 11.78 9.29 -5.26
C LEU A 29 12.13 10.53 -6.08
N ILE A 30 11.43 10.71 -7.18
CA ILE A 30 11.43 11.93 -8.00
C ILE A 30 10.37 12.92 -7.52
N ASP A 31 10.30 14.12 -8.10
CA ASP A 31 9.16 15.00 -7.86
C ASP A 31 7.91 14.43 -8.58
N LEU A 32 6.91 14.12 -7.78
CA LEU A 32 5.64 13.54 -8.22
C LEU A 32 4.48 14.55 -8.15
N THR A 33 4.77 15.82 -7.84
CA THR A 33 3.75 16.87 -7.69
C THR A 33 2.89 16.99 -8.95
N GLY A 34 1.57 17.02 -8.78
CA GLY A 34 0.58 17.09 -9.87
C GLY A 34 0.38 15.79 -10.67
N ARG A 35 1.21 14.76 -10.47
CA ARG A 35 1.13 13.53 -11.27
C ARG A 35 -0.06 12.66 -10.87
N PRO A 36 -0.65 11.93 -11.83
CA PRO A 36 -1.70 10.96 -11.58
C PRO A 36 -1.17 9.77 -10.77
N CYS A 37 -1.99 9.32 -9.82
CA CYS A 37 -1.69 8.15 -9.00
C CYS A 37 -2.96 7.39 -8.61
N VAL A 38 -2.77 6.15 -8.17
CA VAL A 38 -3.81 5.33 -7.58
C VAL A 38 -3.48 5.05 -6.12
N GLY A 39 -4.51 5.04 -5.27
CA GLY A 39 -4.39 4.70 -3.87
C GLY A 39 -4.64 3.23 -3.58
N GLY A 40 -4.11 2.73 -2.47
CA GLY A 40 -4.42 1.42 -1.92
C GLY A 40 -4.55 1.49 -0.40
N ILE A 41 -5.52 0.79 0.15
CA ILE A 41 -5.76 0.73 1.59
C ILE A 41 -5.87 -0.73 2.03
N ASP A 42 -5.13 -1.08 3.08
CA ASP A 42 -5.45 -2.23 3.92
C ASP A 42 -5.83 -1.71 5.31
N TYR A 43 -7.08 -1.97 5.70
CA TYR A 43 -7.67 -1.39 6.91
C TYR A 43 -8.01 -2.45 7.95
N ALA A 44 -7.53 -2.25 9.15
CA ALA A 44 -7.92 -3.00 10.34
C ALA A 44 -8.18 -2.02 11.50
N ARG A 45 -9.05 -2.39 12.44
CA ARG A 45 -9.36 -1.48 13.56
C ARG A 45 -8.32 -1.48 14.66
N THR A 46 -7.93 -2.67 15.14
CA THR A 46 -7.25 -2.80 16.43
C THR A 46 -5.92 -3.54 16.40
N ASN A 47 -5.87 -4.74 15.86
CA ASN A 47 -4.69 -5.61 16.03
C ASN A 47 -3.71 -5.56 14.86
N ASP A 48 -4.21 -5.48 13.65
CA ASP A 48 -3.40 -5.35 12.45
C ASP A 48 -3.07 -3.87 12.18
N PHE A 49 -2.08 -3.63 11.34
CA PHE A 49 -1.74 -2.28 10.92
C PHE A 49 -2.76 -1.76 9.92
N VAL A 50 -2.89 -0.45 9.84
CA VAL A 50 -3.66 0.22 8.80
C VAL A 50 -2.67 0.88 7.87
N SER A 51 -2.69 0.49 6.61
CA SER A 51 -1.70 0.98 5.65
C SER A 51 -2.34 1.65 4.46
N CYS A 52 -1.76 2.77 4.07
CA CYS A 52 -2.15 3.60 2.93
C CYS A 52 -0.99 3.69 1.95
N PHE A 53 -1.27 3.49 0.67
CA PHE A 53 -0.30 3.62 -0.41
C PHE A 53 -0.82 4.54 -1.49
N LEU A 54 0.11 5.27 -2.12
CA LEU A 54 -0.06 5.87 -3.45
C LEU A 54 0.97 5.25 -4.38
N ARG A 55 0.54 4.87 -5.57
CA ARG A 55 1.41 4.40 -6.64
C ARG A 55 1.26 5.27 -7.87
N PHE A 56 2.39 5.73 -8.36
CA PHE A 56 2.56 6.50 -9.60
C PHE A 56 3.25 5.62 -10.63
N ARG A 57 2.95 5.83 -11.90
CA ARG A 57 3.71 5.26 -13.00
C ARG A 57 4.35 6.41 -13.76
N VAL A 58 5.68 6.36 -13.89
CA VAL A 58 6.45 7.27 -14.73
C VAL A 58 7.37 6.42 -15.57
N ASP A 59 7.16 6.40 -16.85
CA ASP A 59 7.78 5.46 -17.79
C ASP A 59 7.53 4.00 -17.35
N LYS A 60 8.60 3.26 -17.09
CA LYS A 60 8.54 1.89 -16.60
C LYS A 60 8.62 1.76 -15.08
N MET A 61 8.86 2.89 -14.39
CA MET A 61 9.03 2.91 -12.94
C MET A 61 7.71 3.12 -12.20
N HIS A 62 7.56 2.42 -11.09
CA HIS A 62 6.49 2.61 -10.12
C HIS A 62 7.04 3.30 -8.89
N TYR A 63 6.66 4.55 -8.67
CA TYR A 63 7.02 5.31 -7.48
C TYR A 63 5.93 5.15 -6.43
N LEU A 64 6.35 4.91 -5.19
CA LEU A 64 5.47 4.54 -4.10
C LEU A 64 5.59 5.52 -2.94
N ILE A 65 4.46 5.97 -2.40
CA ILE A 65 4.39 6.74 -1.16
C ILE A 65 3.51 5.96 -0.21
N GLN A 66 3.97 5.73 1.00
CA GLN A 66 3.23 4.98 1.99
C GLN A 66 3.05 5.76 3.30
N HIS A 67 2.08 5.32 4.10
CA HIS A 67 1.94 5.62 5.51
C HIS A 67 1.23 4.49 6.22
N THR A 68 1.66 4.19 7.44
CA THR A 68 1.10 3.09 8.22
C THR A 68 0.73 3.58 9.61
N PHE A 69 -0.54 3.41 9.98
CA PHE A 69 -1.04 3.67 11.32
C PHE A 69 -1.02 2.39 12.16
N ILE A 70 -0.62 2.51 13.41
CA ILE A 70 -0.52 1.39 14.37
C ILE A 70 -1.32 1.76 15.61
N CYS A 71 -2.35 0.96 15.94
CA CYS A 71 -3.07 1.13 17.20
C CYS A 71 -2.13 0.83 18.36
N ALA A 72 -1.87 1.81 19.24
CA ALA A 72 -0.96 1.67 20.37
C ALA A 72 -1.47 0.67 21.42
N GLN A 73 -2.76 0.33 21.40
CA GLN A 73 -3.40 -0.64 22.27
C GLN A 73 -3.48 -2.05 21.65
N SER A 74 -2.88 -2.27 20.46
CA SER A 74 -2.88 -3.59 19.84
C SER A 74 -2.21 -4.64 20.73
N ARG A 75 -2.91 -5.75 20.91
CA ARG A 75 -2.44 -6.89 21.73
C ARG A 75 -1.24 -7.60 21.12
N ASP A 76 -1.02 -7.44 19.83
CA ASP A 76 0.06 -8.10 19.09
C ASP A 76 1.39 -7.36 19.22
N LEU A 77 1.37 -6.07 19.59
CA LEU A 77 2.58 -5.23 19.65
C LEU A 77 3.74 -5.83 20.47
N PRO A 78 3.51 -6.43 21.67
CA PRO A 78 4.61 -6.98 22.44
C PRO A 78 5.35 -8.14 21.74
N GLY A 79 4.68 -8.84 20.82
CA GLY A 79 5.25 -9.95 20.06
C GLY A 79 5.92 -9.54 18.75
N ILE A 80 5.73 -8.30 18.28
CA ILE A 80 6.29 -7.81 17.03
C ILE A 80 7.76 -7.43 17.23
N LYS A 81 8.66 -8.18 16.58
CA LYS A 81 10.11 -7.99 16.66
C LYS A 81 10.62 -7.06 15.55
N ALA A 82 10.04 -5.88 15.45
CA ALA A 82 10.46 -4.84 14.50
C ALA A 82 10.73 -3.53 15.26
N PRO A 83 11.62 -2.66 14.77
CA PRO A 83 11.97 -1.40 15.43
C PRO A 83 10.92 -0.31 15.15
N LEU A 84 9.66 -0.57 15.54
CA LEU A 84 8.51 0.28 15.20
C LEU A 84 8.70 1.73 15.66
N ARG A 85 9.36 1.96 16.79
CA ARG A 85 9.61 3.31 17.32
C ARG A 85 10.69 4.07 16.52
N GLU A 86 11.65 3.35 15.94
CA GLU A 86 12.63 3.95 15.04
C GLU A 86 11.93 4.36 13.72
N TRP A 87 10.98 3.55 13.24
CA TRP A 87 10.19 3.86 12.06
C TRP A 87 9.21 5.02 12.30
N GLU A 88 8.66 5.14 13.50
CA GLU A 88 7.86 6.30 13.91
C GLU A 88 8.70 7.58 13.88
N ALA A 89 9.91 7.55 14.44
CA ALA A 89 10.82 8.69 14.44
C ALA A 89 11.23 9.14 13.03
N LYS A 90 11.24 8.23 12.05
CA LYS A 90 11.47 8.53 10.62
C LYS A 90 10.21 9.01 9.90
N GLY A 91 9.02 8.83 10.47
CA GLY A 91 7.74 9.16 9.85
C GLY A 91 7.16 8.08 8.95
N ASP A 92 7.72 6.87 8.93
CA ASP A 92 7.22 5.74 8.15
C ASP A 92 5.94 5.14 8.73
N VAL A 93 5.78 5.23 10.06
CA VAL A 93 4.61 4.79 10.81
C VAL A 93 4.15 5.85 11.79
N GLU A 94 2.89 5.77 12.20
CA GLU A 94 2.28 6.64 13.22
C GLU A 94 1.53 5.80 14.24
N PHE A 95 1.85 5.97 15.54
CA PHE A 95 1.11 5.32 16.60
C PHE A 95 -0.13 6.13 16.96
N VAL A 96 -1.27 5.45 16.93
CA VAL A 96 -2.58 6.02 17.29
C VAL A 96 -2.93 5.59 18.71
N TYR A 97 -3.02 6.57 19.61
CA TYR A 97 -3.31 6.36 21.04
C TYR A 97 -4.81 6.39 21.34
N ASP A 98 -5.56 5.64 20.56
CA ASP A 98 -7.00 5.45 20.73
C ASP A 98 -7.32 3.95 20.84
N VAL A 99 -8.56 3.58 21.11
CA VAL A 99 -9.02 2.19 21.21
C VAL A 99 -8.94 1.46 19.87
N GLU A 100 -8.98 2.21 18.77
CA GLU A 100 -8.83 1.70 17.39
C GLU A 100 -8.22 2.80 16.50
N VAL A 101 -7.78 2.45 15.30
CA VAL A 101 -7.38 3.42 14.29
C VAL A 101 -8.63 4.03 13.67
N PRO A 102 -8.93 5.34 13.88
CA PRO A 102 -10.10 5.99 13.33
C PRO A 102 -10.07 6.05 11.80
N ALA A 103 -11.19 5.74 11.16
CA ALA A 103 -11.33 5.85 9.71
C ALA A 103 -11.05 7.27 9.18
N ALA A 104 -11.29 8.28 10.01
CA ALA A 104 -11.01 9.68 9.69
C ALA A 104 -9.54 9.93 9.39
N LEU A 105 -8.60 9.33 10.13
CA LEU A 105 -7.16 9.48 9.89
C LEU A 105 -6.76 9.01 8.49
N VAL A 106 -7.31 7.88 8.06
CA VAL A 106 -7.08 7.35 6.71
C VAL A 106 -7.63 8.32 5.65
N ALA A 107 -8.86 8.80 5.84
CA ALA A 107 -9.49 9.74 4.93
C ALA A 107 -8.73 11.07 4.85
N GLU A 108 -8.30 11.62 5.98
CA GLU A 108 -7.49 12.84 6.06
C GLU A 108 -6.14 12.70 5.37
N TRP A 109 -5.49 11.53 5.50
CA TRP A 109 -4.24 11.26 4.79
C TRP A 109 -4.43 11.35 3.28
N PHE A 110 -5.48 10.70 2.72
CA PHE A 110 -5.78 10.79 1.29
C PHE A 110 -6.19 12.20 0.87
N ALA A 111 -6.99 12.90 1.68
CA ALA A 111 -7.36 14.29 1.41
C ALA A 111 -6.14 15.22 1.36
N LYS A 112 -5.17 15.04 2.27
CA LYS A 112 -3.91 15.78 2.26
C LYS A 112 -3.09 15.46 1.02
N LYS A 113 -3.01 14.20 0.62
CA LYS A 113 -2.27 13.77 -0.57
C LYS A 113 -2.93 14.25 -1.86
N ALA A 114 -4.27 14.27 -1.94
CA ALA A 114 -5.01 14.75 -3.10
C ALA A 114 -4.84 16.27 -3.36
N LYS A 115 -4.36 17.04 -2.38
CA LYS A 115 -3.95 18.45 -2.61
C LYS A 115 -2.65 18.60 -3.39
N ARG A 116 -1.84 17.54 -3.44
CA ARG A 116 -0.52 17.56 -4.08
C ARG A 116 -0.47 16.67 -5.32
N TYR A 117 -1.25 15.61 -5.36
CA TYR A 117 -1.23 14.58 -6.40
C TYR A 117 -2.63 14.37 -6.96
N GLN A 118 -2.72 13.94 -8.20
CA GLN A 118 -3.99 13.59 -8.82
C GLN A 118 -4.37 12.15 -8.47
N VAL A 119 -5.11 11.96 -7.36
CA VAL A 119 -5.56 10.63 -6.93
C VAL A 119 -6.77 10.20 -7.77
N LEU A 120 -6.56 9.32 -8.75
CA LEU A 120 -7.59 8.86 -9.69
C LEU A 120 -8.62 7.96 -9.01
N THR A 121 -8.16 7.02 -8.21
CA THR A 121 -9.00 6.08 -7.47
C THR A 121 -8.27 5.53 -6.26
N ILE A 122 -9.05 5.04 -5.29
CA ILE A 122 -8.52 4.32 -4.12
C ILE A 122 -9.05 2.88 -4.17
N ALA A 123 -8.14 1.92 -4.21
CA ALA A 123 -8.42 0.49 -4.16
C ALA A 123 -8.47 0.01 -2.70
N ILE A 124 -9.56 -0.63 -2.31
CA ILE A 124 -9.77 -1.13 -0.95
C ILE A 124 -10.50 -2.48 -1.01
N ASP A 125 -10.17 -3.37 -0.09
CA ASP A 125 -10.91 -4.61 0.09
C ASP A 125 -12.40 -4.35 0.34
N SER A 126 -13.26 -5.02 -0.43
CA SER A 126 -14.71 -4.82 -0.39
C SER A 126 -15.31 -5.09 1.00
N PHE A 127 -14.70 -6.00 1.76
CA PHE A 127 -15.16 -6.36 3.10
C PHE A 127 -14.87 -5.24 4.12
N ARG A 128 -13.77 -4.49 3.93
CA ARG A 128 -13.35 -3.39 4.83
C ARG A 128 -13.95 -2.03 4.45
N PHE A 129 -14.41 -1.90 3.22
CA PHE A 129 -14.94 -0.63 2.71
C PHE A 129 -16.06 -0.06 3.56
N SER A 130 -16.97 -0.88 4.07
CA SER A 130 -18.10 -0.42 4.91
C SER A 130 -17.65 0.39 6.12
N LEU A 131 -16.46 0.11 6.67
CA LEU A 131 -15.88 0.79 7.82
C LEU A 131 -15.31 2.17 7.48
N LEU A 132 -14.88 2.37 6.23
CA LEU A 132 -14.22 3.58 5.75
C LEU A 132 -15.13 4.46 4.89
N SER A 133 -16.23 3.92 4.37
CA SER A 133 -17.05 4.56 3.34
C SER A 133 -17.53 5.96 3.71
N HIS A 134 -17.96 6.16 4.96
CA HIS A 134 -18.44 7.46 5.42
C HIS A 134 -17.29 8.49 5.50
N ALA A 135 -16.16 8.10 6.08
CA ALA A 135 -15.00 8.99 6.23
C ALA A 135 -14.39 9.35 4.86
N LEU A 136 -14.27 8.38 3.95
CA LEU A 136 -13.77 8.64 2.60
C LEU A 136 -14.71 9.56 1.82
N ARG A 137 -16.03 9.36 1.95
CA ARG A 137 -17.02 10.22 1.30
C ARG A 137 -16.96 11.68 1.77
N SER A 138 -16.73 11.90 3.06
CA SER A 138 -16.63 13.27 3.62
C SER A 138 -15.46 14.08 3.05
N VAL A 139 -14.45 13.40 2.50
CA VAL A 139 -13.27 14.03 1.88
C VAL A 139 -13.25 13.88 0.34
N GLY A 140 -14.38 13.46 -0.26
CA GLY A 140 -14.55 13.46 -1.71
C GLY A 140 -14.24 12.15 -2.42
N PHE A 141 -14.03 11.04 -1.70
CA PHE A 141 -13.88 9.71 -2.30
C PHE A 141 -15.15 8.89 -2.13
N ASP A 142 -15.80 8.52 -3.24
CA ASP A 142 -17.11 7.86 -3.25
C ASP A 142 -17.17 6.80 -4.35
N SER A 143 -17.77 5.64 -4.02
CA SER A 143 -17.94 4.53 -4.96
C SER A 143 -19.15 4.69 -5.88
N GLN A 144 -20.12 5.55 -5.54
CA GLN A 144 -21.38 5.69 -6.27
C GLN A 144 -21.39 6.91 -7.17
N ASN A 145 -21.11 8.10 -6.62
CA ASN A 145 -21.23 9.36 -7.35
C ASN A 145 -19.97 9.66 -8.16
N ARG A 146 -18.83 9.75 -7.49
CA ARG A 146 -17.54 10.07 -8.14
C ARG A 146 -16.85 8.86 -8.75
N LYS A 147 -17.20 7.66 -8.30
CA LYS A 147 -16.66 6.37 -8.74
C LYS A 147 -15.12 6.28 -8.64
N ASN A 148 -14.55 7.03 -7.70
CA ASN A 148 -13.11 7.06 -7.42
C ASN A 148 -12.72 6.15 -6.22
N ILE A 149 -13.53 5.16 -5.94
CA ILE A 149 -13.24 4.01 -5.06
C ILE A 149 -13.40 2.73 -5.86
N TRP A 150 -12.39 1.88 -5.81
CA TRP A 150 -12.41 0.55 -6.41
C TRP A 150 -12.47 -0.52 -5.32
N LEU A 151 -13.51 -1.34 -5.34
CA LEU A 151 -13.67 -2.46 -4.42
C LEU A 151 -12.92 -3.67 -4.96
N VAL A 152 -11.76 -3.93 -4.38
CA VAL A 152 -10.85 -5.02 -4.78
C VAL A 152 -11.48 -6.38 -4.47
N ARG A 153 -11.47 -7.24 -5.47
CA ARG A 153 -11.90 -8.65 -5.36
C ARG A 153 -10.67 -9.56 -5.44
N PRO A 154 -10.77 -10.79 -4.95
CA PRO A 154 -9.68 -11.77 -5.09
C PRO A 154 -9.21 -11.95 -6.53
N SER A 155 -10.13 -11.91 -7.51
CA SER A 155 -9.81 -11.98 -8.94
C SER A 155 -8.96 -10.81 -9.46
N ASP A 156 -9.09 -9.63 -8.85
CA ASP A 156 -8.32 -8.45 -9.25
C ASP A 156 -6.86 -8.60 -8.79
N LEU A 157 -6.66 -9.12 -7.58
CA LEU A 157 -5.33 -9.45 -7.07
C LEU A 157 -4.68 -10.59 -7.87
N GLN A 158 -5.45 -11.57 -8.36
CA GLN A 158 -4.93 -12.61 -9.24
C GLN A 158 -4.30 -12.04 -10.52
N LYS A 159 -4.95 -11.05 -11.11
CA LYS A 159 -4.42 -10.35 -12.30
C LYS A 159 -3.19 -9.51 -11.98
N ALA A 160 -3.14 -8.93 -10.78
CA ALA A 160 -2.02 -8.11 -10.31
C ALA A 160 -0.76 -8.94 -9.99
N PHE A 161 -0.91 -10.22 -9.66
CA PHE A 161 0.17 -11.09 -9.23
C PHE A 161 1.39 -11.12 -10.17
N PRO A 162 1.24 -11.41 -11.48
CA PRO A 162 2.38 -11.45 -12.40
C PRO A 162 3.02 -10.08 -12.59
N VAL A 163 2.24 -8.99 -12.53
CA VAL A 163 2.73 -7.61 -12.68
C VAL A 163 3.59 -7.23 -11.46
N ILE A 164 3.12 -7.52 -10.26
CA ILE A 164 3.86 -7.28 -9.01
C ILE A 164 5.16 -8.10 -9.01
N ASN A 165 5.09 -9.38 -9.38
CA ASN A 165 6.27 -10.24 -9.44
C ASN A 165 7.30 -9.72 -10.45
N SER A 166 6.85 -9.29 -11.63
CA SER A 166 7.71 -8.66 -12.64
C SER A 166 8.35 -7.38 -12.10
N ALA A 167 7.59 -6.53 -11.43
CA ALA A 167 8.09 -5.25 -10.91
C ALA A 167 9.20 -5.42 -9.87
N PHE A 168 9.15 -6.47 -9.04
CA PHE A 168 10.25 -6.82 -8.14
C PHE A 168 11.47 -7.31 -8.91
N ILE A 169 11.32 -8.30 -9.81
CA ILE A 169 12.41 -8.90 -10.56
C ILE A 169 13.13 -7.90 -11.48
N THR A 170 12.37 -6.97 -12.06
CA THR A 170 12.93 -5.94 -12.95
C THR A 170 13.41 -4.69 -12.22
N HIS A 171 13.29 -4.66 -10.90
CA HIS A 171 13.66 -3.54 -10.02
C HIS A 171 13.01 -2.21 -10.44
N THR A 172 11.74 -2.27 -10.84
CA THR A 172 10.98 -1.09 -11.27
C THR A 172 10.13 -0.47 -10.14
N LEU A 173 10.38 -0.82 -8.88
CA LEU A 173 9.74 -0.26 -7.71
C LEU A 173 10.69 0.71 -7.00
N ALA A 174 10.24 1.94 -6.74
CA ALA A 174 10.98 2.95 -6.00
C ALA A 174 10.13 3.48 -4.84
N ILE A 175 10.58 3.30 -3.60
CA ILE A 175 9.89 3.77 -2.39
C ILE A 175 10.82 4.55 -1.46
N GLY A 176 12.11 4.64 -1.79
CA GLY A 176 13.14 5.21 -0.93
C GLY A 176 13.47 4.30 0.26
N ASP A 177 14.14 4.88 1.26
CA ASP A 177 14.45 4.15 2.50
C ASP A 177 13.18 3.92 3.34
N CYS A 178 12.39 2.93 2.95
CA CYS A 178 11.15 2.54 3.64
C CYS A 178 11.28 1.14 4.25
N PRO A 179 11.85 1.00 5.44
CA PRO A 179 12.05 -0.30 6.08
C PRO A 179 10.74 -1.01 6.44
N VAL A 180 9.66 -0.28 6.72
CA VAL A 180 8.36 -0.88 7.04
C VAL A 180 7.78 -1.64 5.83
N PHE A 181 7.94 -1.12 4.61
CA PHE A 181 7.52 -1.81 3.40
C PHE A 181 8.37 -3.07 3.14
N ARG A 182 9.69 -2.94 3.21
CA ARG A 182 10.60 -4.09 3.04
C ARG A 182 10.33 -5.20 4.07
N TRP A 183 10.07 -4.82 5.32
CA TRP A 183 9.69 -5.76 6.36
C TRP A 183 8.35 -6.45 6.06
N ALA A 184 7.34 -5.70 5.63
CA ALA A 184 6.02 -6.25 5.27
C ALA A 184 6.08 -7.19 4.05
N ALA A 185 6.85 -6.83 3.03
CA ALA A 185 7.10 -7.68 1.87
C ALA A 185 7.76 -9.02 2.28
N ASN A 186 8.78 -8.95 3.16
CA ASN A 186 9.45 -10.14 3.70
C ASN A 186 8.57 -10.97 4.67
N ASN A 187 7.47 -10.42 5.16
CA ASN A 187 6.48 -11.12 5.97
C ASN A 187 5.34 -11.72 5.15
N THR A 188 5.35 -11.50 3.85
CA THR A 188 4.30 -11.98 2.95
C THR A 188 4.80 -13.20 2.19
N LYS A 189 3.93 -14.20 2.08
CA LYS A 189 4.13 -15.37 1.24
C LYS A 189 3.07 -15.45 0.15
N LYS A 190 3.42 -16.14 -0.93
CA LYS A 190 2.46 -16.64 -1.91
C LYS A 190 1.95 -17.99 -1.42
N GLU A 191 0.66 -18.20 -1.42
CA GLU A 191 0.08 -19.52 -1.14
C GLU A 191 -0.98 -19.87 -2.16
N ARG A 192 -1.12 -21.16 -2.46
CA ARG A 192 -2.07 -21.66 -3.43
C ARG A 192 -3.37 -22.05 -2.73
N VAL A 193 -4.48 -21.47 -3.18
CA VAL A 193 -5.82 -21.82 -2.70
C VAL A 193 -6.62 -22.33 -3.89
N GLY A 194 -6.79 -23.64 -3.97
CA GLY A 194 -7.32 -24.30 -5.17
C GLY A 194 -6.40 -24.11 -6.38
N GLN A 195 -6.92 -23.50 -7.44
CA GLN A 195 -6.14 -23.15 -8.63
C GLN A 195 -5.58 -21.73 -8.60
N ASN A 196 -5.91 -20.93 -7.60
CA ASN A 196 -5.55 -19.53 -7.50
C ASN A 196 -4.37 -19.31 -6.55
N TRP A 197 -3.64 -18.23 -6.78
CA TRP A 197 -2.62 -17.72 -5.87
C TRP A 197 -3.19 -16.59 -5.02
N GLN A 198 -2.78 -16.52 -3.77
CA GLN A 198 -3.07 -15.38 -2.91
C GLN A 198 -1.83 -15.00 -2.08
N TYR A 199 -1.82 -13.77 -1.58
CA TYR A 199 -0.86 -13.32 -0.60
C TYR A 199 -1.37 -13.63 0.80
N ALA A 200 -0.48 -14.12 1.67
CA ALA A 200 -0.80 -14.43 3.05
C ALA A 200 0.34 -14.02 3.98
N LYS A 201 0.04 -13.86 5.26
CA LYS A 201 1.06 -13.66 6.29
C LYS A 201 1.86 -14.94 6.49
N ILE A 202 3.19 -14.84 6.61
CA ILE A 202 4.05 -15.98 6.96
C ILE A 202 3.68 -16.50 8.36
N GLU A 203 3.35 -15.56 9.27
CA GLU A 203 2.91 -15.85 10.63
C GLU A 203 1.76 -14.88 10.97
N PRO A 204 0.61 -15.36 11.48
CA PRO A 204 -0.62 -14.56 11.53
C PRO A 204 -0.57 -13.36 12.46
N ASN A 205 0.12 -13.48 13.62
CA ASN A 205 -0.03 -12.51 14.71
C ASN A 205 1.05 -11.42 14.71
N TYR A 206 2.32 -11.81 14.55
CA TYR A 206 3.44 -10.89 14.79
C TYR A 206 4.19 -10.47 13.54
N ARG A 207 3.94 -11.13 12.40
CA ARG A 207 4.48 -10.77 11.10
C ARG A 207 3.42 -10.09 10.25
N LYS A 208 3.23 -8.80 10.51
CA LYS A 208 2.25 -7.98 9.78
C LYS A 208 2.70 -7.77 8.35
N ASN A 209 1.75 -7.88 7.40
CA ASN A 209 1.97 -7.64 5.99
C ASN A 209 1.00 -6.60 5.39
N ASP A 210 0.28 -5.90 6.24
CA ASP A 210 -0.75 -4.95 5.85
C ASP A 210 -0.19 -3.84 4.92
N PRO A 211 1.06 -3.32 5.09
CA PRO A 211 1.68 -2.43 4.11
C PRO A 211 1.83 -3.08 2.73
N PHE A 212 2.19 -4.38 2.67
CA PHE A 212 2.27 -5.07 1.40
C PHE A 212 0.90 -5.28 0.76
N MET A 213 -0.14 -5.55 1.54
CA MET A 213 -1.51 -5.73 1.02
C MET A 213 -2.07 -4.42 0.46
N ALA A 214 -1.85 -3.29 1.15
CA ALA A 214 -2.20 -1.97 0.64
C ALA A 214 -1.46 -1.63 -0.67
N PHE A 215 -0.17 -1.95 -0.76
CA PHE A 215 0.61 -1.85 -1.99
C PHE A 215 0.02 -2.72 -3.10
N ALA A 216 -0.26 -4.00 -2.84
CA ALA A 216 -0.81 -4.93 -3.83
C ALA A 216 -2.18 -4.47 -4.36
N ALA A 217 -3.00 -3.85 -3.49
CA ALA A 217 -4.28 -3.28 -3.90
C ALA A 217 -4.13 -2.20 -4.98
N THR A 218 -3.05 -1.42 -4.98
CA THR A 218 -2.80 -0.41 -6.03
C THR A 218 -2.64 -1.02 -7.42
N PHE A 219 -2.16 -2.26 -7.53
CA PHE A 219 -2.02 -2.97 -8.79
C PHE A 219 -3.32 -3.58 -9.31
N ALA A 220 -4.33 -3.75 -8.46
CA ALA A 220 -5.66 -4.15 -8.90
C ALA A 220 -6.32 -3.11 -9.83
N VAL A 221 -5.87 -1.87 -9.78
CA VAL A 221 -6.32 -0.73 -10.59
C VAL A 221 -5.24 -0.19 -11.52
N ASP A 222 -4.28 -1.02 -11.89
CA ASP A 222 -3.14 -0.65 -12.73
C ASP A 222 -3.55 -0.04 -14.08
N HIS A 223 -4.63 -0.52 -14.65
CA HIS A 223 -5.19 -0.08 -15.92
C HIS A 223 -5.74 1.37 -15.91
N LEU A 224 -5.86 2.00 -14.74
CA LEU A 224 -6.31 3.39 -14.61
C LEU A 224 -5.14 4.39 -14.64
N LEU A 225 -3.91 3.91 -14.48
CA LEU A 225 -2.75 4.77 -14.63
C LEU A 225 -2.40 4.94 -16.12
N PRO A 226 -2.12 6.17 -16.57
CA PRO A 226 -1.73 6.41 -17.95
C PRO A 226 -0.46 5.64 -18.32
N GLU A 227 -0.37 5.21 -19.57
CA GLU A 227 0.80 4.56 -20.15
C GLU A 227 1.58 5.58 -21.01
N GLY A 228 2.88 5.73 -20.79
CA GLY A 228 3.78 6.53 -21.62
C GLY A 228 3.69 8.05 -21.42
N GLU A 229 4.05 8.81 -22.48
CA GLU A 229 4.15 10.28 -22.50
C GLU A 229 2.82 11.02 -22.30
N ASP A 230 1.68 10.34 -22.33
CA ASP A 230 0.35 10.91 -22.12
C ASP A 230 0.12 11.48 -20.71
N ALA A 231 1.07 11.29 -19.80
CA ALA A 231 1.01 11.87 -18.45
C ALA A 231 1.13 13.41 -18.43
N GLU A 232 1.63 14.04 -19.50
CA GLU A 232 1.70 15.50 -19.65
C GLU A 232 0.43 16.12 -20.25
N SER A 233 -0.44 15.32 -20.89
CA SER A 233 -1.60 15.83 -21.62
C SER A 233 -2.90 15.93 -20.82
N LEU A 234 -2.90 15.63 -19.53
CA LEU A 234 -4.06 15.74 -18.65
C LEU A 234 -4.32 17.16 -18.12
N GLU A 235 -3.77 18.21 -18.77
CA GLU A 235 -4.08 19.61 -18.44
C GLU A 235 -5.51 20.04 -18.77
N GLU A 236 -6.33 19.21 -19.41
CA GLU A 236 -7.72 19.51 -19.77
C GLU A 236 -8.75 18.61 -19.09
N PHE A 237 -8.79 18.60 -17.74
CA PHE A 237 -10.04 18.35 -17.04
C PHE A 237 -10.45 19.62 -16.27
N PRO A 238 -11.19 20.55 -16.93
CA PRO A 238 -11.86 21.62 -16.21
C PRO A 238 -12.95 20.97 -15.35
N ASP A 239 -13.01 21.31 -14.07
CA ASP A 239 -14.03 20.93 -13.07
C ASP A 239 -13.76 19.75 -12.14
N LEU A 240 -12.52 19.54 -11.66
CA LEU A 240 -12.34 19.03 -10.32
C LEU A 240 -11.99 20.19 -9.39
N MET A 241 -12.90 21.10 -9.26
CA MET A 241 -12.83 22.25 -8.37
C MET A 241 -12.90 21.83 -6.90
N VAL A 242 -11.85 22.13 -6.21
CA VAL A 242 -11.73 22.99 -5.01
C VAL A 242 -13.08 23.29 -4.33
N TRP A 243 -13.26 22.66 -3.18
CA TRP A 243 -14.01 23.18 -2.03
C TRP A 243 -13.22 22.94 -0.77
#